data_96e9d21fdb97dc84385dd274943dfb7c
#
_entry.id   96e9d21fdb97dc84385dd274943dfb7c
#
_cell.length_a   1.000
_cell.length_b   1.000
_cell.length_c   1.000
_cell.angle_alpha   90.00
_cell.angle_beta   90.00
_cell.angle_gamma   90.00
#
_symmetry.space_group_name_H-M   'P 1'
#
loop_
_entity.id
_entity.type
_entity.pdbx_description
1 polymer ?
#
loop_
_entity_poly.entity_id
_entity_poly.type
_entity_poly.pdbx_seq_one_letter_code
_entity_poly.pdbx_strand_id
1 'polypeptide(L)'
;MKKKGKNGINGKSEDAVFTVVIYEWTLVAEEAKATGEYGMQYVGQTNDPNSRKLDFYNENIDYSAPGSKIDKARHGYGTDKDKWKYKELHRRQYKSKDLCIKRGDELETKEITEHDSVNKGFNGSYGRGMKGIHHKEESKRKMSEKKKGHTVDAPTRMKISKTQKKTWARRIKEKHKNTQQNSVPT
;
A
#
# COMPACT_ATOMS: atom_id res chain seq x y z
N MET A 1 36.15 -23.60 -33.68
CA MET A 1 35.44 -22.50 -33.03
C MET A 1 34.80 -23.04 -31.76
N LYS A 2 35.31 -22.70 -30.56
CA LYS A 2 34.79 -23.17 -29.27
C LYS A 2 33.80 -22.15 -28.73
N LYS A 3 32.51 -22.54 -28.55
CA LYS A 3 31.49 -21.71 -27.91
C LYS A 3 31.72 -21.73 -26.38
N LYS A 4 32.08 -20.58 -25.82
CA LYS A 4 32.12 -20.37 -24.35
C LYS A 4 30.71 -20.30 -23.83
N GLY A 5 30.32 -21.29 -23.00
CA GLY A 5 29.09 -21.24 -22.19
C GLY A 5 29.22 -20.15 -21.13
N LYS A 6 28.28 -19.21 -21.11
CA LYS A 6 28.11 -18.27 -19.99
C LYS A 6 27.30 -18.96 -18.90
N ASN A 7 28.00 -19.49 -17.88
CA ASN A 7 27.36 -19.85 -16.62
C ASN A 7 27.00 -18.55 -15.89
N GLY A 8 25.75 -18.13 -15.98
CA GLY A 8 25.18 -17.11 -15.13
C GLY A 8 25.01 -17.64 -13.72
N ILE A 9 25.98 -17.39 -12.85
CA ILE A 9 25.83 -17.60 -11.42
C ILE A 9 24.87 -16.52 -10.94
N ASN A 10 23.61 -16.91 -10.64
CA ASN A 10 22.68 -16.09 -9.85
C ASN A 10 23.21 -16.00 -8.42
N GLY A 11 24.17 -15.14 -8.19
CA GLY A 11 24.61 -14.75 -6.85
C GLY A 11 23.48 -14.02 -6.18
N LYS A 12 22.68 -14.69 -5.36
CA LYS A 12 21.90 -14.02 -4.31
C LYS A 12 22.93 -13.35 -3.40
N SER A 13 22.99 -12.04 -3.41
CA SER A 13 23.85 -11.30 -2.48
C SER A 13 23.29 -11.58 -1.08
N GLU A 14 24.04 -12.33 -0.28
CA GLU A 14 23.67 -12.72 1.10
C GLU A 14 23.59 -11.51 2.06
N ASP A 15 23.99 -10.32 1.60
CA ASP A 15 24.05 -9.07 2.38
C ASP A 15 22.96 -8.05 2.03
N ALA A 16 21.90 -8.43 1.35
CA ALA A 16 20.83 -7.50 1.03
C ALA A 16 20.10 -7.03 2.30
N VAL A 17 20.22 -5.74 2.61
CA VAL A 17 19.54 -5.11 3.76
C VAL A 17 18.32 -4.35 3.23
N PHE A 18 17.16 -4.65 3.80
CA PHE A 18 15.91 -3.98 3.48
C PHE A 18 15.58 -2.96 4.57
N THR A 19 15.38 -1.71 4.18
CA THR A 19 15.07 -0.62 5.11
C THR A 19 13.58 -0.32 5.06
N VAL A 20 12.98 -0.08 6.21
CA VAL A 20 11.66 0.55 6.34
C VAL A 20 11.78 1.79 7.23
N VAL A 21 11.11 2.85 6.81
CA VAL A 21 11.00 4.11 7.54
C VAL A 21 9.53 4.39 7.77
N ILE A 22 9.14 4.58 9.04
CA ILE A 22 7.84 5.11 9.41
C ILE A 22 8.02 6.60 9.60
N TYR A 23 7.15 7.37 8.99
CA TYR A 23 7.21 8.83 8.98
C TYR A 23 5.84 9.46 9.25
N GLU A 24 5.89 10.70 9.63
CA GLU A 24 4.74 11.55 9.88
C GLU A 24 4.84 12.82 9.01
N TRP A 25 3.71 13.23 8.46
CA TRP A 25 3.48 14.56 7.94
C TRP A 25 2.48 15.29 8.83
N THR A 26 2.84 16.49 9.30
CA THR A 26 1.97 17.35 10.10
C THR A 26 1.64 18.61 9.31
N LEU A 27 0.35 18.94 9.20
CA LEU A 27 -0.12 20.18 8.58
C LEU A 27 0.14 21.35 9.54
N VAL A 28 0.91 22.34 9.06
CA VAL A 28 1.27 23.55 9.84
C VAL A 28 0.92 24.84 9.10
N ALA A 29 0.12 24.77 8.04
CA ALA A 29 -0.39 25.92 7.31
C ALA A 29 -1.28 26.77 8.23
N GLU A 30 -1.03 28.07 8.32
CA GLU A 30 -1.78 28.99 9.22
C GLU A 30 -3.28 29.02 8.90
N GLU A 31 -3.64 28.94 7.61
CA GLU A 31 -5.02 28.88 7.15
C GLU A 31 -5.78 27.64 7.67
N ALA A 32 -5.08 26.57 8.01
CA ALA A 32 -5.66 25.34 8.58
C ALA A 32 -6.17 25.53 10.02
N LYS A 33 -5.79 26.63 10.70
CA LYS A 33 -6.35 26.97 12.01
C LYS A 33 -7.83 27.30 11.94
N ALA A 34 -8.25 27.97 10.88
CA ALA A 34 -9.66 28.33 10.68
C ALA A 34 -10.56 27.13 10.44
N THR A 35 -10.05 26.04 9.87
CA THR A 35 -10.79 24.79 9.61
C THR A 35 -10.66 23.76 10.75
N GLY A 36 -9.78 24.02 11.73
CA GLY A 36 -9.48 23.06 12.81
C GLY A 36 -8.55 21.91 12.37
N GLU A 37 -7.95 21.99 11.19
CA GLU A 37 -7.06 20.95 10.65
C GLU A 37 -5.56 21.20 10.96
N TYR A 38 -5.23 22.37 11.56
CA TYR A 38 -3.86 22.66 11.99
C TYR A 38 -3.36 21.61 12.99
N GLY A 39 -2.18 21.07 12.75
CA GLY A 39 -1.60 20.01 13.58
C GLY A 39 -2.10 18.60 13.26
N MET A 40 -3.05 18.45 12.33
CA MET A 40 -3.46 17.11 11.89
C MET A 40 -2.31 16.36 11.20
N GLN A 41 -2.25 15.05 11.44
CA GLN A 41 -1.14 14.19 11.09
C GLN A 41 -1.54 13.12 10.07
N TYR A 42 -0.57 12.76 9.24
CA TYR A 42 -0.60 11.57 8.39
C TYR A 42 0.62 10.72 8.69
N VAL A 43 0.42 9.47 9.03
CA VAL A 43 1.48 8.48 9.22
C VAL A 43 1.57 7.57 7.99
N GLY A 44 2.78 7.25 7.56
CA GLY A 44 3.00 6.35 6.44
C GLY A 44 4.32 5.61 6.55
N GLN A 45 4.52 4.63 5.65
CA GLN A 45 5.77 3.89 5.55
C GLN A 45 6.40 4.01 4.16
N THR A 46 7.73 3.93 4.11
CA THR A 46 8.49 3.91 2.86
C THR A 46 9.82 3.18 3.05
N ASN A 47 10.38 2.68 1.97
CA ASN A 47 11.77 2.21 1.91
C ASN A 47 12.73 3.28 1.35
N ASP A 48 12.20 4.34 0.74
CA ASP A 48 12.95 5.49 0.24
C ASP A 48 12.31 6.80 0.71
N PRO A 49 12.78 7.34 1.87
CA PRO A 49 12.22 8.58 2.41
C PRO A 49 12.52 9.81 1.57
N ASN A 50 13.61 9.81 0.79
CA ASN A 50 13.96 10.96 -0.04
C ASN A 50 13.03 11.06 -1.25
N SER A 51 12.82 9.95 -1.97
CA SER A 51 11.84 9.88 -3.04
C SER A 51 10.44 10.23 -2.53
N ARG A 52 10.06 9.68 -1.36
CA ARG A 52 8.76 9.96 -0.77
C ARG A 52 8.54 11.42 -0.40
N LYS A 53 9.59 12.14 0.05
CA LYS A 53 9.51 13.60 0.29
C LYS A 53 9.35 14.37 -1.01
N LEU A 54 10.11 14.01 -2.06
CA LEU A 54 10.00 14.65 -3.36
C LEU A 54 8.60 14.45 -3.95
N ASP A 55 8.06 13.22 -3.89
CA ASP A 55 6.69 12.94 -4.35
C ASP A 55 5.65 13.71 -3.55
N PHE A 56 5.87 13.90 -2.25
CA PHE A 56 4.93 14.64 -1.40
C PHE A 56 4.86 16.12 -1.76
N TYR A 57 6.01 16.75 -2.07
CA TYR A 57 6.08 18.15 -2.47
C TYR A 57 5.85 18.39 -3.96
N ASN A 58 5.60 17.34 -4.75
CA ASN A 58 5.32 17.47 -6.17
C ASN A 58 3.92 18.04 -6.40
N GLU A 59 3.83 19.17 -7.09
CA GLU A 59 2.57 19.86 -7.43
C GLU A 59 1.81 19.17 -8.58
N ASN A 60 2.47 18.35 -9.37
CA ASN A 60 1.89 17.69 -10.55
C ASN A 60 1.11 16.40 -10.21
N ILE A 61 0.39 16.40 -9.09
CA ILE A 61 -0.47 15.26 -8.74
C ILE A 61 -1.80 15.41 -9.50
N ASP A 62 -2.16 14.37 -10.24
CA ASP A 62 -3.48 14.26 -10.86
C ASP A 62 -4.56 14.06 -9.79
N TYR A 63 -5.29 15.12 -9.47
CA TYR A 63 -6.41 15.10 -8.53
C TYR A 63 -7.76 14.77 -9.19
N SER A 64 -7.77 14.29 -10.42
CA SER A 64 -9.00 13.94 -11.16
C SER A 64 -9.77 12.77 -10.54
N ALA A 65 -9.10 11.93 -9.74
CA ALA A 65 -9.73 10.88 -8.95
C ALA A 65 -9.98 11.36 -7.51
N PRO A 66 -11.01 10.86 -6.81
CA PRO A 66 -11.21 11.14 -5.39
C PRO A 66 -10.05 10.58 -4.58
N GLY A 67 -9.06 11.40 -4.30
CA GLY A 67 -7.86 11.06 -3.57
C GLY A 67 -8.12 10.71 -2.11
N SER A 68 -7.08 10.23 -1.43
CA SER A 68 -7.08 9.99 0.01
C SER A 68 -7.31 11.31 0.78
N LYS A 69 -7.56 11.23 2.10
CA LYS A 69 -7.69 12.43 2.95
C LYS A 69 -6.47 13.34 2.83
N ILE A 70 -5.25 12.75 2.83
CA ILE A 70 -4.00 13.50 2.71
C ILE A 70 -3.88 14.19 1.33
N ASP A 71 -4.32 13.55 0.24
CA ASP A 71 -4.26 14.16 -1.09
C ASP A 71 -5.22 15.35 -1.19
N LYS A 72 -6.41 15.25 -0.58
CA LYS A 72 -7.35 16.37 -0.50
C LYS A 72 -6.79 17.56 0.30
N ALA A 73 -6.14 17.28 1.43
CA ALA A 73 -5.50 18.31 2.24
C ALA A 73 -4.33 18.97 1.49
N ARG A 74 -3.49 18.19 0.80
CA ARG A 74 -2.42 18.71 -0.06
C ARG A 74 -2.95 19.59 -1.19
N HIS A 75 -4.06 19.20 -1.79
CA HIS A 75 -4.72 20.02 -2.81
C HIS A 75 -5.29 21.33 -2.23
N GLY A 76 -5.91 21.26 -1.05
CA GLY A 76 -6.53 22.43 -0.42
C GLY A 76 -5.53 23.43 0.15
N TYR A 77 -4.46 22.95 0.81
CA TYR A 77 -3.47 23.80 1.48
C TYR A 77 -2.20 24.03 0.65
N GLY A 78 -2.00 23.26 -0.44
CA GLY A 78 -0.77 23.24 -1.23
C GLY A 78 0.26 22.27 -0.69
N THR A 79 1.36 22.15 -1.45
CA THR A 79 2.46 21.21 -1.18
C THR A 79 3.75 21.90 -0.75
N ASP A 80 3.69 23.18 -0.39
CA ASP A 80 4.84 23.97 0.02
C ASP A 80 5.49 23.42 1.30
N LYS A 81 6.80 23.54 1.40
CA LYS A 81 7.58 22.98 2.53
C LYS A 81 7.33 23.68 3.86
N ASP A 82 6.85 24.90 3.85
CA ASP A 82 6.48 25.67 5.04
C ASP A 82 5.10 25.28 5.59
N LYS A 83 4.26 24.64 4.77
CA LYS A 83 2.92 24.19 5.16
C LYS A 83 2.88 22.79 5.77
N TRP A 84 3.93 22.01 5.59
CA TRP A 84 4.00 20.63 6.04
C TRP A 84 5.33 20.32 6.73
N LYS A 85 5.26 19.77 7.93
CA LYS A 85 6.44 19.24 8.66
C LYS A 85 6.55 17.75 8.47
N TYR A 86 7.73 17.31 8.02
CA TYR A 86 8.11 15.90 7.95
C TYR A 86 8.91 15.49 9.17
N LYS A 87 8.60 14.32 9.72
CA LYS A 87 9.35 13.69 10.81
C LYS A 87 9.48 12.19 10.56
N GLU A 88 10.69 11.66 10.70
CA GLU A 88 10.89 10.21 10.79
C GLU A 88 10.59 9.75 12.22
N LEU A 89 9.68 8.80 12.37
CA LEU A 89 9.33 8.21 13.66
C LEU A 89 10.21 6.99 13.94
N HIS A 90 10.38 6.12 12.96
CA HIS A 90 11.20 4.93 13.04
C HIS A 90 11.98 4.68 11.77
N ARG A 91 13.24 4.19 11.94
CA ARG A 91 14.04 3.61 10.86
C ARG A 91 14.55 2.25 11.33
N ARG A 92 14.27 1.20 10.55
CA ARG A 92 14.66 -0.18 10.85
C ARG A 92 15.19 -0.87 9.60
N GLN A 93 16.13 -1.80 9.83
CA GLN A 93 16.75 -2.60 8.79
C GLN A 93 16.57 -4.09 9.06
N TYR A 94 16.33 -4.86 8.02
CA TYR A 94 16.08 -6.30 8.10
C TYR A 94 16.82 -7.03 6.98
N LYS A 95 17.28 -8.26 7.25
CA LYS A 95 17.91 -9.14 6.24
C LYS A 95 16.90 -9.82 5.33
N SER A 96 15.61 -9.82 5.68
CA SER A 96 14.54 -10.40 4.89
C SER A 96 13.55 -9.33 4.45
N LYS A 97 13.21 -9.33 3.16
CA LYS A 97 12.20 -8.43 2.59
C LYS A 97 10.82 -8.65 3.22
N ASP A 98 10.43 -9.91 3.42
CA ASP A 98 9.12 -10.25 3.99
C ASP A 98 9.03 -9.80 5.44
N LEU A 99 10.12 -9.97 6.21
CA LEU A 99 10.19 -9.50 7.58
C LEU A 99 10.16 -7.95 7.64
N CYS A 100 10.85 -7.28 6.72
CA CYS A 100 10.84 -5.82 6.59
C CYS A 100 9.42 -5.29 6.34
N ILE A 101 8.68 -5.90 5.40
CA ILE A 101 7.30 -5.53 5.10
C ILE A 101 6.40 -5.77 6.32
N LYS A 102 6.46 -6.97 6.90
CA LYS A 102 5.62 -7.33 8.06
C LYS A 102 5.83 -6.37 9.23
N ARG A 103 7.08 -6.12 9.59
CA ARG A 103 7.42 -5.21 10.71
C ARG A 103 7.13 -3.75 10.40
N GLY A 104 7.25 -3.34 9.13
CA GLY A 104 6.82 -2.03 8.67
C GLY A 104 5.32 -1.83 8.86
N ASP A 105 4.51 -2.79 8.42
CA ASP A 105 3.04 -2.74 8.57
C ASP A 105 2.61 -2.72 10.05
N GLU A 106 3.29 -3.49 10.92
CA GLU A 106 3.03 -3.49 12.38
C GLU A 106 3.36 -2.12 13.00
N LEU A 107 4.51 -1.53 12.67
CA LEU A 107 4.93 -0.23 13.18
C LEU A 107 4.03 0.89 12.66
N GLU A 108 3.72 0.91 11.37
CA GLU A 108 2.80 1.90 10.78
C GLU A 108 1.44 1.85 11.47
N THR A 109 0.87 0.66 11.65
CA THR A 109 -0.43 0.49 12.33
C THR A 109 -0.38 0.99 13.77
N LYS A 110 0.71 0.72 14.49
CA LYS A 110 0.92 1.20 15.85
C LYS A 110 0.92 2.72 15.91
N GLU A 111 1.74 3.37 15.09
CA GLU A 111 1.85 4.84 15.07
C GLU A 111 0.54 5.51 14.63
N ILE A 112 -0.17 4.97 13.63
CA ILE A 112 -1.50 5.45 13.22
C ILE A 112 -2.48 5.42 14.39
N THR A 113 -2.41 4.37 15.22
CA THR A 113 -3.29 4.19 16.38
C THR A 113 -2.91 5.14 17.52
N GLU A 114 -1.61 5.27 17.83
CA GLU A 114 -1.11 6.15 18.90
C GLU A 114 -1.39 7.63 18.61
N HIS A 115 -1.26 8.04 17.34
CA HIS A 115 -1.58 9.39 16.89
C HIS A 115 -3.08 9.61 16.63
N ASP A 116 -3.91 8.57 16.72
CA ASP A 116 -5.35 8.63 16.35
C ASP A 116 -5.60 9.28 14.96
N SER A 117 -4.64 9.07 14.05
CA SER A 117 -4.61 9.81 12.78
C SER A 117 -5.68 9.38 11.77
N VAL A 118 -6.43 8.31 12.06
CA VAL A 118 -7.63 7.93 11.29
C VAL A 118 -8.81 8.84 11.63
N ASN A 119 -9.03 9.15 12.92
CA ASN A 119 -10.15 9.97 13.36
C ASN A 119 -9.79 11.45 13.38
N LYS A 120 -8.58 11.79 13.85
CA LYS A 120 -8.11 13.16 14.07
C LYS A 120 -7.04 13.62 13.07
N GLY A 121 -6.83 12.87 11.99
CA GLY A 121 -5.79 13.15 11.00
C GLY A 121 -6.18 12.71 9.60
N PHE A 122 -5.15 12.56 8.76
CA PHE A 122 -5.32 12.33 7.33
C PHE A 122 -5.21 10.86 6.91
N ASN A 123 -5.03 9.90 7.82
CA ASN A 123 -5.07 8.50 7.48
C ASN A 123 -6.51 8.05 7.16
N GLY A 124 -6.67 7.29 6.08
CA GLY A 124 -7.97 6.72 5.69
C GLY A 124 -8.29 5.39 6.38
N SER A 125 -7.25 4.72 6.92
CA SER A 125 -7.34 3.41 7.58
C SER A 125 -6.13 3.17 8.49
N TYR A 126 -6.20 2.13 9.32
CA TYR A 126 -5.15 1.74 10.26
C TYR A 126 -3.97 0.98 9.62
N GLY A 127 -3.47 1.45 8.46
CA GLY A 127 -2.31 0.85 7.79
C GLY A 127 -2.66 0.05 6.51
N ARG A 128 -1.65 -0.60 5.94
CA ARG A 128 -1.77 -1.36 4.68
C ARG A 128 -2.71 -2.54 4.81
N GLY A 129 -3.94 -2.29 4.40
CA GLY A 129 -4.96 -3.32 4.26
C GLY A 129 -5.44 -3.84 5.62
N MET A 130 -6.72 -4.12 5.67
CA MET A 130 -7.42 -4.66 6.84
C MET A 130 -7.03 -6.13 7.13
N LYS A 131 -5.74 -6.50 6.98
CA LYS A 131 -5.26 -7.83 7.37
C LYS A 131 -5.34 -7.94 8.89
N GLY A 132 -6.38 -8.63 9.35
CA GLY A 132 -6.61 -8.88 10.78
C GLY A 132 -7.62 -7.94 11.44
N ILE A 133 -8.03 -6.84 10.81
CA ILE A 133 -9.17 -6.05 11.29
C ILE A 133 -10.44 -6.64 10.69
N HIS A 134 -11.09 -7.47 11.47
CA HIS A 134 -12.42 -7.96 11.10
C HIS A 134 -13.42 -6.80 11.24
N HIS A 135 -14.18 -6.55 10.17
CA HIS A 135 -15.35 -5.68 10.29
C HIS A 135 -16.20 -6.09 11.48
N LYS A 136 -16.66 -5.10 12.26
CA LYS A 136 -17.64 -5.36 13.33
C LYS A 136 -18.82 -6.13 12.73
N GLU A 137 -19.41 -7.05 13.47
CA GLU A 137 -20.50 -7.90 12.99
C GLU A 137 -21.67 -7.06 12.41
N GLU A 138 -21.95 -5.92 13.00
CA GLU A 138 -22.94 -4.97 12.47
C GLU A 138 -22.57 -4.45 11.06
N SER A 139 -21.29 -4.14 10.82
CA SER A 139 -20.82 -3.70 9.50
C SER A 139 -20.89 -4.84 8.48
N LYS A 140 -20.55 -6.06 8.89
CA LYS A 140 -20.72 -7.26 8.04
C LYS A 140 -22.18 -7.49 7.69
N ARG A 141 -23.08 -7.34 8.65
CA ARG A 141 -24.52 -7.45 8.44
C ARG A 141 -25.02 -6.40 7.45
N LYS A 142 -24.68 -5.12 7.64
CA LYS A 142 -25.06 -4.03 6.72
C LYS A 142 -24.52 -4.25 5.31
N MET A 143 -23.27 -4.73 5.15
CA MET A 143 -22.71 -5.09 3.84
C MET A 143 -23.44 -6.28 3.21
N SER A 144 -23.80 -7.29 4.00
CA SER A 144 -24.55 -8.45 3.54
C SER A 144 -25.97 -8.06 3.11
N GLU A 145 -26.65 -7.23 3.88
CA GLU A 145 -27.99 -6.74 3.56
C GLU A 145 -28.02 -5.91 2.27
N LYS A 146 -27.01 -5.01 2.06
CA LYS A 146 -26.88 -4.27 0.80
C LYS A 146 -26.61 -5.15 -0.40
N LYS A 147 -25.98 -6.32 -0.21
CA LYS A 147 -25.71 -7.29 -1.29
C LYS A 147 -26.89 -8.24 -1.55
N LYS A 148 -27.78 -8.42 -0.57
CA LYS A 148 -29.01 -9.22 -0.76
C LYS A 148 -29.92 -8.50 -1.76
N GLY A 149 -30.20 -9.17 -2.85
CA GLY A 149 -31.03 -8.63 -3.92
C GLY A 149 -30.31 -7.88 -5.03
N HIS A 150 -28.98 -7.71 -4.95
CA HIS A 150 -28.22 -7.17 -6.06
C HIS A 150 -28.07 -8.25 -7.14
N THR A 151 -29.01 -8.29 -8.08
CA THR A 151 -28.92 -9.15 -9.26
C THR A 151 -27.95 -8.51 -10.27
N VAL A 152 -26.84 -9.22 -10.51
CA VAL A 152 -25.92 -8.83 -11.58
C VAL A 152 -26.63 -9.09 -12.91
N ASP A 153 -26.70 -8.07 -13.76
CA ASP A 153 -27.31 -8.16 -15.09
C ASP A 153 -26.63 -9.24 -15.96
N ALA A 154 -27.37 -9.80 -16.91
CA ALA A 154 -26.88 -10.90 -17.74
C ALA A 154 -25.58 -10.57 -18.49
N PRO A 155 -25.38 -9.39 -19.11
CA PRO A 155 -24.12 -9.02 -19.76
C PRO A 155 -22.93 -8.99 -18.79
N THR A 156 -23.10 -8.44 -17.60
CA THR A 156 -22.05 -8.39 -16.57
C THR A 156 -21.70 -9.79 -16.06
N ARG A 157 -22.72 -10.66 -15.85
CA ARG A 157 -22.53 -12.06 -15.46
C ARG A 157 -21.72 -12.82 -16.51
N MET A 158 -22.01 -12.61 -17.80
CA MET A 158 -21.26 -13.21 -18.89
C MET A 158 -19.80 -12.73 -18.93
N LYS A 159 -19.53 -11.43 -18.72
CA LYS A 159 -18.17 -10.89 -18.64
C LYS A 159 -17.39 -11.51 -17.49
N ILE A 160 -17.98 -11.59 -16.29
CA ILE A 160 -17.37 -12.22 -15.11
C ILE A 160 -17.03 -13.68 -15.39
N SER A 161 -17.99 -14.46 -15.93
CA SER A 161 -17.78 -15.87 -16.29
C SER A 161 -16.65 -16.05 -17.31
N LYS A 162 -16.59 -15.22 -18.34
CA LYS A 162 -15.54 -15.27 -19.37
C LYS A 162 -14.16 -14.96 -18.78
N THR A 163 -14.06 -13.99 -17.87
CA THR A 163 -12.81 -13.63 -17.17
C THR A 163 -12.37 -14.75 -16.25
N GLN A 164 -13.28 -15.33 -15.47
CA GLN A 164 -12.99 -16.46 -14.58
C GLN A 164 -12.47 -17.67 -15.35
N LYS A 165 -13.11 -18.04 -16.48
CA LYS A 165 -12.66 -19.13 -17.36
C LYS A 165 -11.24 -18.89 -17.89
N LYS A 166 -10.91 -17.65 -18.32
CA LYS A 166 -9.55 -17.31 -18.76
C LYS A 166 -8.50 -17.44 -17.63
N THR A 167 -8.85 -16.94 -16.46
CA THR A 167 -7.95 -17.01 -15.29
C THR A 167 -7.71 -18.46 -14.85
N TRP A 168 -8.75 -19.29 -14.86
CA TRP A 168 -8.66 -20.69 -14.53
C TRP A 168 -7.80 -21.47 -15.54
N ALA A 169 -8.01 -21.25 -16.84
CA ALA A 169 -7.21 -21.86 -17.91
C ALA A 169 -5.73 -21.48 -17.80
N ARG A 170 -5.41 -20.22 -17.44
CA ARG A 170 -4.02 -19.77 -17.18
C ARG A 170 -3.40 -20.52 -16.00
N ARG A 171 -4.14 -20.63 -14.88
CA ARG A 171 -3.63 -21.35 -13.68
C ARG A 171 -3.36 -22.83 -13.94
N ILE A 172 -4.19 -23.48 -14.76
CA ILE A 172 -3.95 -24.88 -15.17
C ILE A 172 -2.65 -24.99 -15.98
N LYS A 173 -2.46 -24.10 -16.99
CA LYS A 173 -1.22 -24.10 -17.79
C LYS A 173 0.03 -23.86 -16.94
N GLU A 174 -0.04 -22.96 -15.98
CA GLU A 174 1.07 -22.70 -15.03
C GLU A 174 1.36 -23.92 -14.15
N LYS A 175 0.33 -24.61 -13.64
CA LYS A 175 0.50 -25.85 -12.89
C LYS A 175 1.19 -26.94 -13.71
N HIS A 176 0.76 -27.17 -14.94
CA HIS A 176 1.38 -28.16 -15.83
C HIS A 176 2.85 -27.84 -16.13
N LYS A 177 3.19 -26.58 -16.37
CA LYS A 177 4.59 -26.16 -16.57
C LYS A 177 5.46 -26.47 -15.35
N ASN A 178 4.98 -26.14 -14.14
CA ASN A 178 5.72 -26.40 -12.91
C ASN A 178 5.90 -27.90 -12.61
N THR A 179 4.91 -28.72 -12.98
CA THR A 179 5.02 -30.18 -12.83
C THR A 179 6.05 -30.80 -13.78
N GLN A 180 6.13 -30.30 -15.03
CA GLN A 180 7.12 -30.78 -16.00
C GLN A 180 8.56 -30.36 -15.65
N GLN A 181 8.76 -29.21 -15.03
CA GLN A 181 10.09 -28.77 -14.59
C GLN A 181 10.62 -29.54 -13.38
N ASN A 182 9.74 -30.11 -12.55
CA ASN A 182 10.11 -30.88 -11.36
C ASN A 182 10.27 -32.40 -11.63
N SER A 183 10.04 -32.85 -12.87
CA SER A 183 10.11 -34.26 -13.27
C SER A 183 11.34 -34.61 -14.11
N VAL A 184 12.41 -33.80 -14.08
CA VAL A 184 13.69 -34.15 -14.69
C VAL A 184 14.42 -35.11 -13.75
N PRO A 185 14.64 -36.40 -14.10
CA PRO A 185 15.41 -37.33 -13.27
C PRO A 185 16.87 -36.93 -13.28
N THR A 186 17.50 -36.97 -12.11
CA THR A 186 18.95 -36.93 -11.91
C THR A 186 19.61 -38.18 -12.44
#